data_5c33d5149d0100105346369d351454d5
#
_entry.id   5c33d5149d0100105346369d351454d5
#
_cell.length_a   1.000
_cell.length_b   1.000
_cell.length_c   1.000
_cell.angle_alpha   90.00
_cell.angle_beta   90.00
_cell.angle_gamma   90.00
#
_symmetry.space_group_name_H-M   'P 1'
#
loop_
_entity.id
_entity.type
_entity.pdbx_description
1 polymer ?
#
loop_
_entity_poly.entity_id
_entity_poly.type
_entity_poly.pdbx_seq_one_letter_code
_entity_poly.pdbx_strand_id
1 'polypeptide(L)'
;MAGIKKTDFSAIKKKFSKEAEYKADRFFDLGDAFLEATGIPGPAMGHINMLLGHSDTGKTTALVKTAVDAQKKGILPVFIITEQKWSWDHAELMGFDKDGEYLFNSDFEYIEQITDYINELLDAQEKGDLPHDLLFLWDSVGSVPCKMTYDGKGGKQHNASVLADKIGMGINQRISGSRRTDKPYTNSLVIVNQPWVELPDNPFGQPKIKAKGGEAIWLNSSLVFLFGNQKGAGTTKISITKDKRKIRIATRTKISISKNHINGGGYEDGRILVTPQGFMHGKDDTEEKRSIEEYKRDNGEYIGRQLGVNVTDIADTQVVTEESDL
;
A
#
# COMPACT_ATOMS: atom_id res chain seq x y z
N MET A 1 61.92 23.44 -2.67
CA MET A 1 60.52 22.97 -2.98
C MET A 1 60.30 21.69 -2.20
N ALA A 2 59.48 21.73 -1.17
CA ALA A 2 59.12 20.54 -0.40
C ALA A 2 58.21 19.67 -1.25
N GLY A 3 58.63 18.44 -1.56
CA GLY A 3 57.87 17.49 -2.34
C GLY A 3 56.57 17.13 -1.61
N ILE A 4 55.43 17.36 -2.25
CA ILE A 4 54.12 16.93 -1.78
C ILE A 4 54.18 15.40 -1.67
N LYS A 5 54.17 14.84 -0.44
CA LYS A 5 54.04 13.41 -0.21
C LYS A 5 52.73 12.96 -0.88
N LYS A 6 52.80 12.10 -1.90
CA LYS A 6 51.62 11.44 -2.46
C LYS A 6 50.95 10.63 -1.31
N THR A 7 49.79 11.10 -0.90
CA THR A 7 48.97 10.39 0.09
C THR A 7 48.56 9.04 -0.46
N ASP A 8 48.83 7.97 0.26
CA ASP A 8 48.38 6.64 -0.12
C ASP A 8 46.85 6.53 0.04
N PHE A 9 46.13 6.80 -1.06
CA PHE A 9 44.68 6.80 -1.09
C PHE A 9 44.10 5.40 -0.83
N SER A 10 44.85 4.32 -1.12
CA SER A 10 44.39 2.96 -0.88
C SER A 10 44.28 2.65 0.61
N ALA A 11 45.25 3.12 1.41
CA ALA A 11 45.20 3.01 2.87
C ALA A 11 44.07 3.84 3.48
N ILE A 12 43.84 5.05 2.94
CA ILE A 12 42.71 5.92 3.35
C ILE A 12 41.39 5.24 3.00
N LYS A 13 41.24 4.75 1.79
CA LYS A 13 40.01 4.05 1.35
C LYS A 13 39.71 2.84 2.26
N LYS A 14 40.72 1.98 2.52
CA LYS A 14 40.58 0.83 3.40
C LYS A 14 40.16 1.21 4.83
N LYS A 15 40.62 2.34 5.33
CA LYS A 15 40.34 2.82 6.70
C LYS A 15 38.96 3.45 6.82
N PHE A 16 38.50 4.18 5.82
CA PHE A 16 37.32 5.04 5.91
C PHE A 16 36.15 4.59 5.04
N SER A 17 36.36 3.72 4.03
CA SER A 17 35.25 3.14 3.26
C SER A 17 34.74 1.89 3.95
N LYS A 18 33.46 1.91 4.32
CA LYS A 18 32.71 0.78 4.83
C LYS A 18 31.43 0.68 4.01
N GLU A 19 31.33 -0.34 3.22
CA GLU A 19 30.14 -0.59 2.39
C GLU A 19 29.30 -1.68 3.08
N ALA A 20 28.02 -1.43 3.27
CA ALA A 20 27.09 -2.45 3.70
C ALA A 20 26.60 -3.23 2.47
N GLU A 21 26.57 -4.54 2.58
CA GLU A 21 25.97 -5.40 1.57
C GLU A 21 24.48 -5.54 1.85
N TYR A 22 23.67 -5.51 0.77
CA TYR A 22 22.22 -5.60 0.85
C TYR A 22 21.74 -6.84 0.11
N LYS A 23 20.67 -7.45 0.63
CA LYS A 23 19.93 -8.52 -0.03
C LYS A 23 19.35 -7.98 -1.34
N ALA A 24 19.19 -8.85 -2.35
CA ALA A 24 18.57 -8.49 -3.62
C ALA A 24 17.14 -7.99 -3.41
N ASP A 25 16.71 -7.03 -4.26
CA ASP A 25 15.34 -6.52 -4.23
C ASP A 25 14.35 -7.62 -4.58
N ARG A 26 13.32 -7.74 -3.75
CA ARG A 26 12.20 -8.66 -3.91
C ARG A 26 10.90 -7.90 -3.73
N PHE A 27 9.83 -8.41 -4.32
CA PHE A 27 8.53 -7.78 -4.28
C PHE A 27 7.47 -8.77 -3.76
N PHE A 28 6.45 -8.23 -3.13
CA PHE A 28 5.20 -8.94 -2.94
C PHE A 28 4.49 -9.06 -4.28
N ASP A 29 3.77 -10.16 -4.48
CA ASP A 29 3.06 -10.43 -5.72
C ASP A 29 1.56 -10.22 -5.53
N LEU A 30 1.02 -9.22 -6.24
CA LEU A 30 -0.40 -8.88 -6.21
C LEU A 30 -1.18 -9.50 -7.39
N GLY A 31 -0.51 -10.30 -8.20
CA GLY A 31 -1.04 -11.00 -9.36
C GLY A 31 -0.74 -10.34 -10.70
N ASP A 32 -0.92 -11.13 -11.78
CA ASP A 32 -0.53 -10.77 -13.15
C ASP A 32 -1.18 -9.47 -13.64
N ALA A 33 -2.45 -9.24 -13.30
CA ALA A 33 -3.16 -8.01 -13.66
C ALA A 33 -2.52 -6.76 -13.05
N PHE A 34 -2.02 -6.86 -11.81
CA PHE A 34 -1.31 -5.77 -11.16
C PHE A 34 0.06 -5.54 -11.79
N LEU A 35 0.79 -6.62 -12.07
CA LEU A 35 2.09 -6.55 -12.76
C LEU A 35 1.94 -5.93 -14.17
N GLU A 36 0.94 -6.34 -14.94
CA GLU A 36 0.68 -5.77 -16.27
C GLU A 36 0.38 -4.27 -16.20
N ALA A 37 -0.44 -3.87 -15.23
CA ALA A 37 -0.84 -2.47 -15.09
C ALA A 37 0.26 -1.55 -14.57
N THR A 38 1.24 -2.06 -13.83
CA THR A 38 2.25 -1.23 -13.13
C THR A 38 3.68 -1.50 -13.57
N GLY A 39 3.95 -2.64 -14.20
CA GLY A 39 5.32 -3.10 -14.51
C GLY A 39 6.09 -3.62 -13.28
N ILE A 40 5.49 -3.62 -12.08
CA ILE A 40 6.08 -4.11 -10.83
C ILE A 40 5.09 -5.06 -10.15
N PRO A 41 5.53 -6.22 -9.61
CA PRO A 41 4.61 -7.20 -9.02
C PRO A 41 3.79 -6.67 -7.84
N GLY A 42 4.35 -5.70 -7.09
CA GLY A 42 3.71 -5.13 -5.90
C GLY A 42 4.69 -4.34 -5.02
N PRO A 43 4.37 -4.13 -3.75
CA PRO A 43 5.25 -3.45 -2.78
C PRO A 43 6.61 -4.15 -2.65
N ALA A 44 7.67 -3.36 -2.49
CA ALA A 44 9.04 -3.87 -2.35
C ALA A 44 9.30 -4.37 -0.91
N MET A 45 9.86 -5.57 -0.78
CA MET A 45 10.23 -6.14 0.52
C MET A 45 11.45 -5.41 1.10
N GLY A 46 11.43 -5.20 2.42
CA GLY A 46 12.50 -4.48 3.11
C GLY A 46 12.44 -2.97 2.95
N HIS A 47 11.33 -2.44 2.49
CA HIS A 47 11.12 -1.01 2.25
C HIS A 47 9.83 -0.49 2.88
N ILE A 48 9.76 0.83 3.02
CA ILE A 48 8.51 1.53 3.24
C ILE A 48 7.88 1.78 1.88
N ASN A 49 6.65 1.30 1.69
CA ASN A 49 5.86 1.47 0.49
C ASN A 49 4.58 2.25 0.81
N MET A 50 4.07 3.01 -0.14
CA MET A 50 2.83 3.76 0.03
C MET A 50 1.81 3.41 -1.06
N LEU A 51 0.58 3.13 -0.65
CA LEU A 51 -0.59 3.00 -1.48
C LEU A 51 -1.40 4.29 -1.34
N LEU A 52 -1.27 5.18 -2.31
CA LEU A 52 -1.87 6.52 -2.30
C LEU A 52 -3.09 6.56 -3.23
N GLY A 53 -4.16 7.20 -2.82
CA GLY A 53 -5.35 7.37 -3.67
C GLY A 53 -6.58 7.79 -2.87
N HIS A 54 -7.62 8.21 -3.55
CA HIS A 54 -8.92 8.53 -2.96
C HIS A 54 -9.65 7.27 -2.44
N SER A 55 -10.79 7.45 -1.80
CA SER A 55 -11.62 6.32 -1.36
C SER A 55 -12.07 5.46 -2.55
N ASP A 56 -12.31 4.17 -2.32
CA ASP A 56 -12.81 3.20 -3.30
C ASP A 56 -11.92 2.99 -4.55
N THR A 57 -10.62 3.30 -4.49
CA THR A 57 -9.70 3.15 -5.63
C THR A 57 -8.93 1.83 -5.64
N GLY A 58 -9.04 0.99 -4.61
CA GLY A 58 -8.38 -0.33 -4.54
C GLY A 58 -7.16 -0.40 -3.62
N LYS A 59 -6.88 0.62 -2.81
CA LYS A 59 -5.73 0.62 -1.86
C LYS A 59 -5.79 -0.52 -0.84
N THR A 60 -6.94 -0.67 -0.16
CA THR A 60 -7.14 -1.76 0.81
C THR A 60 -7.08 -3.14 0.13
N THR A 61 -7.57 -3.26 -1.11
CA THR A 61 -7.39 -4.48 -1.92
C THR A 61 -5.91 -4.80 -2.12
N ALA A 62 -5.08 -3.81 -2.49
CA ALA A 62 -3.64 -3.99 -2.64
C ALA A 62 -2.98 -4.35 -1.30
N LEU A 63 -3.39 -3.74 -0.20
CA LEU A 63 -2.90 -4.05 1.14
C LEU A 63 -3.19 -5.50 1.53
N VAL A 64 -4.44 -5.96 1.33
CA VAL A 64 -4.84 -7.35 1.63
C VAL A 64 -4.12 -8.34 0.72
N LYS A 65 -4.02 -8.08 -0.58
CA LYS A 65 -3.25 -8.94 -1.51
C LYS A 65 -1.78 -9.03 -1.13
N THR A 66 -1.20 -7.95 -0.59
CA THR A 66 0.17 -7.98 -0.04
C THR A 66 0.26 -8.91 1.16
N ALA A 67 -0.73 -8.89 2.07
CA ALA A 67 -0.80 -9.81 3.21
C ALA A 67 -0.96 -11.27 2.79
N VAL A 68 -1.80 -11.54 1.78
CA VAL A 68 -1.99 -12.89 1.21
C VAL A 68 -0.67 -13.45 0.68
N ASP A 69 0.08 -12.65 -0.07
CA ASP A 69 1.38 -13.08 -0.59
C ASP A 69 2.44 -13.24 0.51
N ALA A 70 2.38 -12.39 1.55
CA ALA A 70 3.23 -12.52 2.73
C ALA A 70 3.02 -13.87 3.44
N GLN A 71 1.76 -14.27 3.68
CA GLN A 71 1.45 -15.57 4.28
C GLN A 71 2.01 -16.73 3.44
N LYS A 72 1.87 -16.68 2.12
CA LYS A 72 2.44 -17.70 1.21
C LYS A 72 3.96 -17.79 1.29
N LYS A 73 4.63 -16.71 1.67
CA LYS A 73 6.09 -16.61 1.81
C LYS A 73 6.59 -16.86 3.24
N GLY A 74 5.69 -17.17 4.19
CA GLY A 74 6.04 -17.34 5.61
C GLY A 74 6.45 -16.04 6.30
N ILE A 75 6.05 -14.89 5.76
CA ILE A 75 6.24 -13.57 6.34
C ILE A 75 5.03 -13.25 7.21
N LEU A 76 5.22 -12.83 8.45
CA LEU A 76 4.14 -12.54 9.38
C LEU A 76 3.48 -11.19 9.06
N PRO A 77 2.20 -11.17 8.62
CA PRO A 77 1.45 -9.94 8.43
C PRO A 77 1.08 -9.34 9.80
N VAL A 78 1.31 -8.05 9.95
CA VAL A 78 0.94 -7.27 11.14
C VAL A 78 0.01 -6.15 10.70
N PHE A 79 -1.28 -6.31 10.94
CA PHE A 79 -2.29 -5.32 10.60
C PHE A 79 -2.39 -4.24 11.67
N ILE A 80 -2.29 -2.99 11.25
CA ILE A 80 -2.45 -1.78 12.04
C ILE A 80 -3.63 -1.02 11.41
N ILE A 81 -4.82 -1.26 11.92
CA ILE A 81 -6.06 -0.77 11.31
C ILE A 81 -6.62 0.38 12.15
N THR A 82 -6.46 1.58 11.67
CA THR A 82 -6.91 2.80 12.36
C THR A 82 -8.22 3.37 11.79
N GLU A 83 -8.68 2.85 10.65
CA GLU A 83 -10.03 3.07 10.15
C GLU A 83 -10.92 1.91 10.59
N GLN A 84 -12.00 2.19 11.34
CA GLN A 84 -12.92 1.17 11.88
C GLN A 84 -13.82 0.56 10.78
N LYS A 85 -13.22 0.09 9.67
CA LYS A 85 -13.92 -0.42 8.47
C LYS A 85 -13.38 -1.76 7.98
N TRP A 86 -12.63 -2.48 8.82
CA TRP A 86 -12.06 -3.75 8.43
C TRP A 86 -13.13 -4.84 8.29
N SER A 87 -13.00 -5.66 7.27
CA SER A 87 -13.87 -6.81 7.02
C SER A 87 -13.04 -8.04 6.76
N TRP A 88 -13.12 -9.01 7.66
CA TRP A 88 -12.48 -10.31 7.49
C TRP A 88 -13.05 -11.10 6.32
N ASP A 89 -14.38 -11.08 6.15
CA ASP A 89 -15.05 -11.75 5.02
C ASP A 89 -14.50 -11.26 3.68
N HIS A 90 -14.21 -9.96 3.58
CA HIS A 90 -13.60 -9.38 2.38
C HIS A 90 -12.13 -9.81 2.22
N ALA A 91 -11.38 -9.92 3.30
CA ALA A 91 -10.00 -10.39 3.25
C ALA A 91 -9.93 -11.88 2.83
N GLU A 92 -10.82 -12.72 3.37
CA GLU A 92 -10.93 -14.13 3.00
C GLU A 92 -11.35 -14.33 1.52
N LEU A 93 -12.25 -13.47 1.01
CA LEU A 93 -12.60 -13.46 -0.43
C LEU A 93 -11.39 -13.19 -1.34
N MET A 94 -10.40 -12.45 -0.86
CA MET A 94 -9.14 -12.19 -1.58
C MET A 94 -8.09 -13.28 -1.39
N GLY A 95 -8.41 -14.30 -0.57
CA GLY A 95 -7.53 -15.45 -0.31
C GLY A 95 -6.67 -15.30 0.94
N PHE A 96 -6.98 -14.36 1.85
CA PHE A 96 -6.31 -14.27 3.15
C PHE A 96 -6.71 -15.46 4.03
N ASP A 97 -5.71 -16.15 4.59
CA ASP A 97 -5.93 -17.25 5.52
C ASP A 97 -6.10 -16.69 6.94
N LYS A 98 -7.34 -16.69 7.43
CA LYS A 98 -7.68 -16.21 8.76
C LYS A 98 -7.30 -17.20 9.88
N ASP A 99 -7.11 -18.45 9.54
CA ASP A 99 -6.66 -19.49 10.48
C ASP A 99 -5.11 -19.57 10.53
N GLY A 100 -4.43 -18.85 9.63
CA GLY A 100 -2.98 -18.76 9.56
C GLY A 100 -2.39 -17.77 10.59
N GLU A 101 -1.08 -17.60 10.53
CA GLU A 101 -0.36 -16.69 11.43
C GLU A 101 -0.46 -15.24 10.96
N TYR A 102 -0.90 -14.35 11.85
CA TYR A 102 -0.90 -12.90 11.68
C TYR A 102 -1.09 -12.19 13.02
N LEU A 103 -0.77 -10.90 13.08
CA LEU A 103 -1.12 -10.02 14.18
C LEU A 103 -2.10 -8.96 13.69
N PHE A 104 -3.06 -8.60 14.53
CA PHE A 104 -4.07 -7.60 14.23
C PHE A 104 -4.29 -6.69 15.44
N ASN A 105 -4.13 -5.38 15.23
CA ASN A 105 -4.43 -4.39 16.25
C ASN A 105 -5.16 -3.20 15.61
N SER A 106 -6.31 -2.84 16.16
CA SER A 106 -7.13 -1.69 15.76
C SER A 106 -7.41 -0.73 16.92
N ASP A 107 -6.74 -0.92 18.07
CA ASP A 107 -6.93 -0.13 19.28
C ASP A 107 -5.82 0.93 19.42
N PHE A 108 -5.86 1.91 18.50
CA PHE A 108 -4.93 3.02 18.50
C PHE A 108 -5.67 4.35 18.51
N GLU A 109 -5.33 5.21 19.45
CA GLU A 109 -5.89 6.55 19.60
C GLU A 109 -5.02 7.64 18.96
N TYR A 110 -3.70 7.42 18.90
CA TYR A 110 -2.75 8.39 18.37
C TYR A 110 -1.49 7.72 17.76
N ILE A 111 -0.79 8.47 16.92
CA ILE A 111 0.33 8.02 16.08
C ILE A 111 1.46 7.36 16.90
N GLU A 112 1.78 7.92 18.06
CA GLU A 112 2.89 7.42 18.89
C GLU A 112 2.65 5.99 19.37
N GLN A 113 1.40 5.60 19.70
CA GLN A 113 1.07 4.21 20.05
C GLN A 113 1.37 3.25 18.90
N ILE A 114 1.08 3.65 17.67
CA ILE A 114 1.36 2.84 16.47
C ILE A 114 2.87 2.65 16.29
N THR A 115 3.62 3.73 16.40
CA THR A 115 5.07 3.68 16.23
C THR A 115 5.77 2.91 17.34
N ASP A 116 5.28 3.02 18.57
CA ASP A 116 5.76 2.25 19.71
C ASP A 116 5.45 0.75 19.52
N TYR A 117 4.24 0.40 19.08
CA TYR A 117 3.86 -0.98 18.75
C TYR A 117 4.76 -1.60 17.67
N ILE A 118 5.04 -0.87 16.58
CA ILE A 118 5.98 -1.34 15.55
C ILE A 118 7.36 -1.59 16.16
N ASN A 119 7.86 -0.67 16.98
CA ASN A 119 9.17 -0.82 17.61
C ASN A 119 9.23 -1.97 18.62
N GLU A 120 8.17 -2.19 19.41
CA GLU A 120 8.07 -3.32 20.33
C GLU A 120 8.17 -4.67 19.59
N LEU A 121 7.49 -4.82 18.45
CA LEU A 121 7.59 -6.03 17.64
C LEU A 121 8.97 -6.21 17.02
N LEU A 122 9.60 -5.13 16.54
CA LEU A 122 10.97 -5.19 16.03
C LEU A 122 11.98 -5.52 17.16
N ASP A 123 11.76 -5.03 18.39
CA ASP A 123 12.57 -5.35 19.55
C ASP A 123 12.40 -6.83 19.98
N ALA A 124 11.16 -7.35 19.94
CA ALA A 124 10.88 -8.75 20.18
C ALA A 124 11.57 -9.66 19.14
N GLN A 125 11.57 -9.25 17.86
CA GLN A 125 12.28 -9.94 16.79
C GLN A 125 13.80 -9.95 17.05
N GLU A 126 14.40 -8.82 17.44
CA GLU A 126 15.84 -8.72 17.73
C GLU A 126 16.25 -9.56 18.94
N LYS A 127 15.36 -9.74 19.93
CA LYS A 127 15.56 -10.63 21.08
C LYS A 127 15.37 -12.11 20.77
N GLY A 128 14.78 -12.44 19.62
CA GLY A 128 14.47 -13.81 19.21
C GLY A 128 13.11 -14.33 19.68
N ASP A 129 12.31 -13.48 20.33
CA ASP A 129 10.95 -13.82 20.78
C ASP A 129 9.94 -13.90 19.62
N LEU A 130 10.25 -13.24 18.50
CA LEU A 130 9.42 -13.19 17.28
C LEU A 130 10.27 -13.49 16.03
N PRO A 131 10.61 -14.76 15.76
CA PRO A 131 11.59 -15.15 14.75
C PRO A 131 10.98 -15.21 13.32
N HIS A 132 10.39 -14.12 12.84
CA HIS A 132 9.75 -14.00 11.52
C HIS A 132 10.20 -12.75 10.79
N ASP A 133 10.24 -12.78 9.46
CA ASP A 133 10.15 -11.56 8.65
C ASP A 133 8.81 -10.89 8.93
N LEU A 134 8.77 -9.57 9.14
CA LEU A 134 7.55 -8.84 9.47
C LEU A 134 7.09 -7.96 8.31
N LEU A 135 5.79 -8.04 8.02
CA LEU A 135 5.12 -7.11 7.13
C LEU A 135 4.12 -6.26 7.92
N PHE A 136 4.45 -5.02 8.19
CA PHE A 136 3.54 -4.05 8.78
C PHE A 136 2.61 -3.47 7.71
N LEU A 137 1.31 -3.46 7.98
CA LEU A 137 0.23 -3.05 7.09
C LEU A 137 -0.61 -2.00 7.80
N TRP A 138 -0.38 -0.72 7.49
CA TRP A 138 -1.05 0.39 8.16
C TRP A 138 -2.15 1.03 7.29
N ASP A 139 -3.43 0.83 7.66
CA ASP A 139 -4.60 1.42 7.00
C ASP A 139 -5.41 2.24 8.01
N SER A 140 -5.35 3.58 7.98
CA SER A 140 -4.56 4.46 7.12
C SER A 140 -3.83 5.53 7.93
N VAL A 141 -2.77 6.06 7.35
CA VAL A 141 -2.09 7.23 7.91
C VAL A 141 -3.00 8.46 7.79
N GLY A 142 -3.12 9.22 8.88
CA GLY A 142 -3.97 10.43 8.94
C GLY A 142 -5.40 10.17 9.41
N SER A 143 -5.74 8.94 9.79
CA SER A 143 -7.00 8.60 10.48
C SER A 143 -6.92 8.87 12.00
N VAL A 144 -5.73 8.85 12.59
CA VAL A 144 -5.48 9.18 13.99
C VAL A 144 -4.57 10.40 14.15
N PRO A 145 -4.75 11.24 15.18
CA PRO A 145 -3.89 12.39 15.47
C PRO A 145 -2.59 11.96 16.15
N CYS A 146 -1.62 12.86 16.31
CA CYS A 146 -0.57 12.68 17.30
C CYS A 146 -1.09 12.94 18.72
N LYS A 147 -0.38 12.43 19.73
CA LYS A 147 -0.78 12.56 21.14
C LYS A 147 -1.04 14.01 21.55
N MET A 148 -0.19 14.94 21.12
CA MET A 148 -0.36 16.37 21.42
C MET A 148 -1.69 16.94 20.89
N THR A 149 -2.06 16.53 19.68
CA THR A 149 -3.34 16.94 19.08
C THR A 149 -4.52 16.21 19.75
N TYR A 150 -4.36 14.95 20.11
CA TYR A 150 -5.32 14.15 20.84
C TYR A 150 -5.63 14.77 22.21
N ASP A 151 -4.62 15.19 22.96
CA ASP A 151 -4.75 15.84 24.26
C ASP A 151 -5.29 17.31 24.17
N GLY A 152 -5.62 17.78 22.95
CA GLY A 152 -6.14 19.16 22.75
C GLY A 152 -5.09 20.27 22.90
N LYS A 153 -3.80 19.93 22.91
CA LYS A 153 -2.67 20.86 23.12
C LYS A 153 -1.98 21.30 21.82
N GLY A 154 -2.38 20.76 20.67
CA GLY A 154 -1.73 21.00 19.38
C GLY A 154 -2.70 21.03 18.22
N GLY A 155 -2.25 21.60 17.08
CA GLY A 155 -2.98 21.61 15.82
C GLY A 155 -2.52 20.48 14.86
N LYS A 156 -3.21 20.37 13.72
CA LYS A 156 -2.92 19.31 12.71
C LYS A 156 -1.48 19.30 12.17
N GLN A 157 -0.77 20.43 12.22
CA GLN A 157 0.63 20.51 11.82
C GLN A 157 1.55 19.63 12.66
N HIS A 158 1.22 19.37 13.92
CA HIS A 158 2.00 18.50 14.79
C HIS A 158 1.98 17.03 14.32
N ASN A 159 0.89 16.58 13.69
CA ASN A 159 0.79 15.21 13.16
C ASN A 159 1.90 14.96 12.12
N ALA A 160 2.13 15.90 11.21
CA ALA A 160 3.17 15.78 10.18
C ALA A 160 4.58 15.76 10.79
N SER A 161 4.81 16.56 11.83
CA SER A 161 6.10 16.60 12.53
C SER A 161 6.38 15.30 13.27
N VAL A 162 5.40 14.74 13.98
CA VAL A 162 5.53 13.45 14.68
C VAL A 162 5.77 12.31 13.71
N LEU A 163 5.02 12.26 12.59
CA LEU A 163 5.23 11.26 11.55
C LEU A 163 6.63 11.38 10.92
N ALA A 164 7.14 12.61 10.73
CA ALA A 164 8.49 12.84 10.22
C ALA A 164 9.56 12.29 11.15
N ASP A 165 9.44 12.56 12.44
CA ASP A 165 10.37 12.10 13.46
C ASP A 165 10.32 10.58 13.62
N LYS A 166 9.15 10.03 13.94
CA LYS A 166 8.98 8.62 14.30
C LYS A 166 9.19 7.69 13.12
N ILE A 167 8.63 7.98 11.94
CA ILE A 167 8.81 7.14 10.76
C ILE A 167 10.13 7.44 10.07
N GLY A 168 10.49 8.71 9.88
CA GLY A 168 11.69 9.10 9.15
C GLY A 168 12.98 8.73 9.87
N MET A 169 13.10 9.02 11.15
CA MET A 169 14.34 8.82 11.92
C MET A 169 14.38 7.46 12.64
N GLY A 170 13.24 6.91 13.02
CA GLY A 170 13.16 5.65 13.76
C GLY A 170 12.89 4.44 12.88
N ILE A 171 11.64 4.27 12.49
CA ILE A 171 11.16 3.07 11.80
C ILE A 171 11.86 2.85 10.46
N ASN A 172 12.07 3.91 9.66
CA ASN A 172 12.72 3.79 8.34
C ASN A 172 14.12 3.17 8.43
N GLN A 173 14.93 3.54 9.43
CA GLN A 173 16.25 2.95 9.59
C GLN A 173 16.18 1.47 9.95
N ARG A 174 15.22 1.04 10.77
CA ARG A 174 15.05 -0.36 11.17
C ARG A 174 14.53 -1.19 9.98
N ILE A 175 13.54 -0.69 9.24
CA ILE A 175 13.01 -1.35 8.04
C ILE A 175 14.10 -1.46 6.96
N SER A 176 14.69 -0.34 6.54
CA SER A 176 15.73 -0.33 5.49
C SER A 176 16.99 -1.08 5.92
N GLY A 177 17.38 -0.98 7.21
CA GLY A 177 18.52 -1.69 7.79
C GLY A 177 18.34 -3.20 7.82
N SER A 178 17.11 -3.71 7.86
CA SER A 178 16.80 -5.15 7.87
C SER A 178 17.18 -5.85 6.54
N ARG A 179 17.39 -5.08 5.48
CA ARG A 179 17.84 -5.60 4.17
C ARG A 179 19.33 -5.95 4.13
N ARG A 180 20.11 -5.58 5.11
CA ARG A 180 21.54 -5.93 5.16
C ARG A 180 21.71 -7.44 5.21
N THR A 181 22.74 -7.95 4.52
CA THR A 181 23.04 -9.39 4.46
C THR A 181 23.40 -9.99 5.82
N ASP A 182 23.88 -9.16 6.76
CA ASP A 182 24.20 -9.55 8.13
C ASP A 182 22.96 -9.61 9.06
N LYS A 183 21.76 -9.26 8.58
CA LYS A 183 20.53 -9.33 9.36
C LYS A 183 19.73 -10.60 9.01
N PRO A 184 19.23 -11.36 10.03
CA PRO A 184 18.50 -12.61 9.79
C PRO A 184 17.14 -12.37 9.13
N TYR A 185 16.45 -11.27 9.44
CA TYR A 185 15.10 -10.97 8.99
C TYR A 185 15.06 -9.78 8.04
N THR A 186 13.99 -9.70 7.25
CA THR A 186 13.70 -8.58 6.34
C THR A 186 12.32 -8.03 6.66
N ASN A 187 12.24 -6.79 7.16
CA ASN A 187 11.00 -6.18 7.58
C ASN A 187 10.49 -5.17 6.54
N SER A 188 9.19 -5.11 6.33
CA SER A 188 8.55 -4.23 5.35
C SER A 188 7.42 -3.44 5.99
N LEU A 189 7.15 -2.23 5.49
CA LEU A 189 6.01 -1.43 5.89
C LEU A 189 5.23 -0.98 4.65
N VAL A 190 3.95 -1.27 4.61
CA VAL A 190 3.01 -0.80 3.59
C VAL A 190 2.00 0.13 4.24
N ILE A 191 1.94 1.35 3.76
CA ILE A 191 1.12 2.43 4.29
C ILE A 191 0.02 2.76 3.28
N VAL A 192 -1.23 2.70 3.70
CA VAL A 192 -2.36 3.27 2.96
C VAL A 192 -2.47 4.75 3.29
N ASN A 193 -2.59 5.59 2.26
CA ASN A 193 -2.73 7.03 2.45
C ASN A 193 -3.69 7.65 1.43
N GLN A 194 -4.15 8.86 1.72
CA GLN A 194 -5.02 9.63 0.87
C GLN A 194 -4.32 10.91 0.40
N PRO A 195 -4.55 11.36 -0.85
CA PRO A 195 -4.08 12.65 -1.32
C PRO A 195 -4.84 13.77 -0.59
N TRP A 196 -4.12 14.85 -0.34
CA TRP A 196 -4.69 16.10 0.17
C TRP A 196 -4.29 17.26 -0.75
N VAL A 197 -5.26 18.10 -1.05
CA VAL A 197 -5.05 19.30 -1.85
C VAL A 197 -4.69 20.44 -0.90
N GLU A 198 -3.48 20.93 -1.02
CA GLU A 198 -3.04 22.17 -0.37
C GLU A 198 -3.36 23.34 -1.29
N LEU A 199 -4.25 24.21 -0.84
CA LEU A 199 -4.55 25.43 -1.58
C LEU A 199 -3.35 26.38 -1.51
N PRO A 200 -2.96 27.02 -2.61
CA PRO A 200 -1.84 27.97 -2.60
C PRO A 200 -2.23 29.22 -1.83
N ASP A 201 -1.24 29.81 -1.14
CA ASP A 201 -1.42 31.09 -0.47
C ASP A 201 -1.74 32.23 -1.45
N ASN A 202 -1.33 32.08 -2.71
CA ASN A 202 -1.63 33.00 -3.80
C ASN A 202 -2.86 32.49 -4.56
N PRO A 203 -3.93 33.30 -4.75
CA PRO A 203 -5.14 32.92 -5.50
C PRO A 203 -4.91 32.44 -6.95
N PHE A 204 -3.77 32.84 -7.54
CA PHE A 204 -3.36 32.45 -8.90
C PHE A 204 -2.41 31.23 -8.92
N GLY A 205 -2.05 30.71 -7.75
CA GLY A 205 -1.18 29.54 -7.63
C GLY A 205 -1.91 28.26 -8.02
N GLN A 206 -1.14 27.24 -8.44
CA GLN A 206 -1.70 25.92 -8.67
C GLN A 206 -1.80 25.15 -7.34
N PRO A 207 -2.92 24.48 -7.06
CA PRO A 207 -3.05 23.60 -5.90
C PRO A 207 -1.97 22.51 -5.91
N LYS A 208 -1.30 22.32 -4.78
CA LYS A 208 -0.33 21.23 -4.60
C LYS A 208 -1.04 20.02 -3.99
N ILE A 209 -0.78 18.85 -4.57
CA ILE A 209 -1.31 17.59 -4.04
C ILE A 209 -0.22 16.94 -3.21
N LYS A 210 -0.53 16.68 -1.95
CA LYS A 210 0.35 16.06 -0.98
C LYS A 210 -0.30 14.80 -0.40
N ALA A 211 0.50 13.91 0.11
CA ALA A 211 -0.01 12.81 0.94
C ALA A 211 -0.42 13.35 2.32
N LYS A 212 -1.50 12.85 2.92
CA LYS A 212 -1.83 13.17 4.32
C LYS A 212 -0.66 12.80 5.23
N GLY A 213 -0.46 13.56 6.29
CA GLY A 213 0.67 13.34 7.21
C GLY A 213 1.97 13.99 6.78
N GLY A 214 1.95 14.79 5.71
CA GLY A 214 3.08 15.64 5.29
C GLY A 214 4.07 14.97 4.36
N GLU A 215 5.10 15.73 3.96
CA GLU A 215 6.11 15.30 2.98
C GLU A 215 7.02 14.17 3.49
N ALA A 216 7.21 14.07 4.81
CA ALA A 216 8.13 13.10 5.38
C ALA A 216 7.75 11.65 5.07
N ILE A 217 6.47 11.31 5.09
CA ILE A 217 6.01 9.97 4.71
C ILE A 217 6.30 9.69 3.23
N TRP A 218 6.06 10.68 2.37
CA TRP A 218 6.40 10.58 0.96
C TRP A 218 7.90 10.39 0.75
N LEU A 219 8.73 11.19 1.43
CA LEU A 219 10.19 11.13 1.30
C LEU A 219 10.76 9.79 1.77
N ASN A 220 10.22 9.22 2.84
CA ASN A 220 10.67 7.95 3.40
C ASN A 220 10.12 6.71 2.66
N SER A 221 9.06 6.86 1.86
CA SER A 221 8.57 5.77 1.01
C SER A 221 9.51 5.54 -0.16
N SER A 222 9.96 4.31 -0.36
CA SER A 222 10.83 3.94 -1.49
C SER A 222 10.03 3.72 -2.77
N LEU A 223 8.80 3.24 -2.65
CA LEU A 223 7.89 2.97 -3.74
C LEU A 223 6.50 3.50 -3.41
N VAL A 224 5.89 4.24 -4.34
CA VAL A 224 4.56 4.84 -4.17
C VAL A 224 3.69 4.49 -5.37
N PHE A 225 2.64 3.74 -5.13
CA PHE A 225 1.57 3.47 -6.09
C PHE A 225 0.45 4.50 -5.90
N LEU A 226 0.09 5.18 -6.97
CA LEU A 226 -1.07 6.09 -7.01
C LEU A 226 -2.25 5.37 -7.68
N PHE A 227 -3.32 5.20 -6.93
CA PHE A 227 -4.59 4.63 -7.38
C PHE A 227 -5.57 5.76 -7.71
N GLY A 228 -6.06 5.79 -8.94
CA GLY A 228 -6.90 6.85 -9.46
C GLY A 228 -6.11 8.06 -9.91
N ASN A 229 -6.74 9.22 -9.88
CA ASN A 229 -6.13 10.50 -10.22
C ASN A 229 -5.76 11.28 -8.96
N GLN A 230 -4.83 12.21 -9.11
CA GLN A 230 -4.46 13.07 -8.00
C GLN A 230 -5.58 14.03 -7.58
N LYS A 231 -6.37 14.54 -8.52
CA LYS A 231 -7.42 15.56 -8.28
C LYS A 231 -8.79 14.99 -7.94
N GLY A 232 -8.98 13.69 -8.06
CA GLY A 232 -10.23 12.99 -7.79
C GLY A 232 -10.05 11.49 -7.87
N ALA A 233 -11.07 10.71 -7.55
CA ALA A 233 -10.97 9.25 -7.60
C ALA A 233 -10.66 8.77 -9.03
N GLY A 234 -11.25 9.41 -10.05
CA GLY A 234 -11.05 9.05 -11.45
C GLY A 234 -11.34 7.58 -11.71
N THR A 235 -12.37 7.05 -11.05
CA THR A 235 -12.76 5.65 -11.12
C THR A 235 -14.11 5.51 -11.80
N THR A 236 -14.32 4.36 -12.43
CA THR A 236 -15.64 3.99 -12.99
C THR A 236 -16.15 2.77 -12.24
N LYS A 237 -17.33 2.90 -11.63
CA LYS A 237 -18.00 1.78 -10.96
C LYS A 237 -18.67 0.89 -12.00
N ILE A 238 -18.39 -0.40 -11.96
CA ILE A 238 -18.98 -1.40 -12.84
C ILE A 238 -19.91 -2.26 -12.01
N SER A 239 -21.19 -2.20 -12.37
CA SER A 239 -22.26 -2.90 -11.68
C SER A 239 -22.99 -3.81 -12.64
N ILE A 240 -23.61 -4.83 -12.11
CA ILE A 240 -24.58 -5.66 -12.83
C ILE A 240 -25.96 -5.47 -12.23
N THR A 241 -26.96 -5.52 -13.11
CA THR A 241 -28.36 -5.29 -12.73
C THR A 241 -29.22 -6.44 -13.23
N LYS A 242 -30.12 -6.92 -12.37
CA LYS A 242 -31.22 -7.83 -12.75
C LYS A 242 -32.43 -7.56 -11.84
N ASP A 243 -33.62 -7.51 -12.40
CA ASP A 243 -34.89 -7.36 -11.68
C ASP A 243 -34.89 -6.17 -10.69
N LYS A 244 -34.37 -5.00 -11.14
CA LYS A 244 -34.22 -3.77 -10.35
C LYS A 244 -33.21 -3.86 -9.19
N ARG A 245 -32.53 -4.99 -9.00
CA ARG A 245 -31.42 -5.13 -8.07
C ARG A 245 -30.10 -4.82 -8.78
N LYS A 246 -29.20 -4.12 -8.09
CA LYS A 246 -27.91 -3.71 -8.62
C LYS A 246 -26.81 -4.03 -7.60
N ILE A 247 -25.75 -4.66 -8.09
CA ILE A 247 -24.52 -4.85 -7.28
C ILE A 247 -23.31 -4.34 -8.05
N ARG A 248 -22.38 -3.76 -7.33
CA ARG A 248 -21.06 -3.40 -7.87
C ARG A 248 -20.19 -4.65 -7.89
N ILE A 249 -19.68 -5.03 -9.05
CA ILE A 249 -18.79 -6.18 -9.23
C ILE A 249 -17.33 -5.76 -9.41
N ALA A 250 -17.08 -4.57 -9.91
CA ALA A 250 -15.72 -4.04 -10.08
C ALA A 250 -15.69 -2.51 -9.99
N THR A 251 -14.49 -1.99 -9.84
CA THR A 251 -14.17 -0.58 -10.03
C THR A 251 -13.00 -0.50 -11.00
N ARG A 252 -13.18 0.15 -12.15
CA ARG A 252 -12.09 0.50 -13.04
C ARG A 252 -11.28 1.61 -12.40
N THR A 253 -9.98 1.40 -12.26
CA THR A 253 -9.07 2.35 -11.62
C THR A 253 -7.82 2.51 -12.48
N LYS A 254 -7.38 3.76 -12.65
CA LYS A 254 -6.04 4.06 -13.13
C LYS A 254 -5.04 3.77 -12.02
N ILE A 255 -3.88 3.22 -12.38
CA ILE A 255 -2.78 3.03 -11.43
C ILE A 255 -1.48 3.53 -12.04
N SER A 256 -0.66 4.20 -11.23
CA SER A 256 0.65 4.69 -11.66
C SER A 256 1.67 4.58 -10.53
N ILE A 257 2.94 4.54 -10.91
CA ILE A 257 4.05 4.59 -9.97
C ILE A 257 4.53 6.03 -9.86
N SER A 258 4.13 6.70 -8.78
CA SER A 258 4.46 8.11 -8.56
C SER A 258 5.86 8.33 -8.01
N LYS A 259 6.47 7.29 -7.42
CA LYS A 259 7.83 7.29 -6.90
C LYS A 259 8.42 5.89 -6.95
N ASN A 260 9.66 5.79 -7.45
CA ASN A 260 10.39 4.52 -7.50
C ASN A 260 11.88 4.77 -7.22
N HIS A 261 12.28 4.48 -6.00
CA HIS A 261 13.69 4.51 -5.56
C HIS A 261 14.30 3.09 -5.47
N ILE A 262 13.60 2.06 -5.96
CA ILE A 262 14.09 0.67 -5.94
C ILE A 262 15.04 0.46 -7.11
N ASN A 263 14.56 0.71 -8.32
CA ASN A 263 15.33 0.50 -9.55
C ASN A 263 15.35 1.74 -10.48
N GLY A 264 14.75 2.86 -10.04
CA GLY A 264 14.71 4.11 -10.81
C GLY A 264 13.91 4.02 -12.12
N GLY A 265 13.24 2.91 -12.40
CA GLY A 265 12.43 2.74 -13.61
C GLY A 265 11.22 3.66 -13.63
N GLY A 266 10.98 4.30 -14.78
CA GLY A 266 9.71 4.96 -15.07
C GLY A 266 8.77 3.96 -15.75
N TYR A 267 7.52 3.95 -15.34
CA TYR A 267 6.49 3.07 -15.88
C TYR A 267 5.34 3.90 -16.41
N GLU A 268 4.72 3.44 -17.49
CA GLU A 268 3.50 4.05 -17.99
C GLU A 268 2.34 3.82 -17.01
N ASP A 269 1.38 4.75 -17.02
CA ASP A 269 0.17 4.60 -16.26
C ASP A 269 -0.68 3.46 -16.80
N GLY A 270 -1.06 2.54 -15.95
CA GLY A 270 -1.94 1.42 -16.29
C GLY A 270 -3.38 1.63 -15.88
N ARG A 271 -4.22 0.71 -16.34
CA ARG A 271 -5.63 0.61 -15.95
C ARG A 271 -5.91 -0.80 -15.47
N ILE A 272 -6.64 -0.93 -14.36
CA ILE A 272 -6.92 -2.20 -13.69
C ILE A 272 -8.35 -2.24 -13.20
N LEU A 273 -8.93 -3.43 -13.10
CA LEU A 273 -10.19 -3.66 -12.45
C LEU A 273 -9.97 -4.13 -11.00
N VAL A 274 -10.56 -3.43 -10.07
CA VAL A 274 -10.59 -3.79 -8.64
C VAL A 274 -11.90 -4.48 -8.35
N THR A 275 -11.85 -5.74 -7.96
CA THR A 275 -13.01 -6.58 -7.62
C THR A 275 -13.01 -6.97 -6.15
N PRO A 276 -14.10 -7.51 -5.59
CA PRO A 276 -14.09 -8.07 -4.24
C PRO A 276 -13.06 -9.18 -4.00
N GLN A 277 -12.60 -9.89 -5.04
CA GLN A 277 -11.60 -10.96 -4.95
C GLN A 277 -10.17 -10.51 -5.29
N GLY A 278 -9.97 -9.24 -5.66
CA GLY A 278 -8.65 -8.69 -5.99
C GLY A 278 -8.62 -7.95 -7.31
N PHE A 279 -7.52 -8.09 -8.04
CA PHE A 279 -7.29 -7.37 -9.30
C PHE A 279 -7.57 -8.25 -10.52
N MET A 280 -8.11 -7.63 -11.56
CA MET A 280 -8.30 -8.25 -12.86
C MET A 280 -7.79 -7.34 -13.98
N HIS A 281 -7.44 -7.94 -15.11
CA HIS A 281 -7.00 -7.24 -16.30
C HIS A 281 -8.07 -6.27 -16.83
N GLY A 282 -7.65 -5.11 -17.29
CA GLY A 282 -8.57 -4.08 -17.75
C GLY A 282 -7.88 -2.92 -18.44
N LYS A 283 -6.76 -3.19 -19.16
CA LYS A 283 -5.97 -2.14 -19.81
C LYS A 283 -6.73 -1.37 -20.89
N ASP A 284 -7.67 -2.05 -21.56
CA ASP A 284 -8.55 -1.48 -22.56
C ASP A 284 -9.99 -2.01 -22.44
N ASP A 285 -10.90 -1.49 -23.24
CA ASP A 285 -12.33 -1.82 -23.17
C ASP A 285 -12.62 -3.27 -23.62
N THR A 286 -11.80 -3.83 -24.49
CA THR A 286 -11.94 -5.21 -24.99
C THR A 286 -11.56 -6.20 -23.89
N GLU A 287 -10.43 -5.96 -23.26
CA GLU A 287 -9.96 -6.79 -22.14
C GLU A 287 -10.87 -6.67 -20.93
N GLU A 288 -11.33 -5.45 -20.61
CA GLU A 288 -12.29 -5.21 -19.54
C GLU A 288 -13.58 -6.03 -19.73
N LYS A 289 -14.16 -6.02 -20.92
CA LYS A 289 -15.36 -6.81 -21.20
C LYS A 289 -15.13 -8.31 -21.01
N ARG A 290 -13.99 -8.82 -21.49
CA ARG A 290 -13.60 -10.22 -21.31
C ARG A 290 -13.47 -10.55 -19.82
N SER A 291 -12.74 -9.75 -19.06
CA SER A 291 -12.53 -9.93 -17.63
C SER A 291 -13.83 -9.88 -16.83
N ILE A 292 -14.77 -9.00 -17.20
CA ILE A 292 -16.09 -8.93 -16.56
C ILE A 292 -16.89 -10.20 -16.83
N GLU A 293 -16.91 -10.73 -18.05
CA GLU A 293 -17.62 -11.97 -18.35
C GLU A 293 -16.96 -13.19 -17.68
N GLU A 294 -15.64 -13.24 -17.61
CA GLU A 294 -14.92 -14.25 -16.83
C GLU A 294 -15.28 -14.16 -15.34
N TYR A 295 -15.29 -12.94 -14.79
CA TYR A 295 -15.66 -12.72 -13.39
C TYR A 295 -17.10 -13.19 -13.08
N LYS A 296 -18.06 -12.87 -13.96
CA LYS A 296 -19.45 -13.32 -13.82
C LYS A 296 -19.55 -14.84 -13.82
N ARG A 297 -18.82 -15.51 -14.72
CA ARG A 297 -18.80 -16.97 -14.81
C ARG A 297 -18.19 -17.59 -13.56
N ASP A 298 -17.01 -17.12 -13.13
CA ASP A 298 -16.22 -17.74 -12.08
C ASP A 298 -16.75 -17.42 -10.68
N ASN A 299 -17.49 -16.30 -10.52
CA ASN A 299 -18.07 -15.85 -9.26
C ASN A 299 -19.61 -15.88 -9.25
N GLY A 300 -20.22 -16.72 -10.08
CA GLY A 300 -21.66 -16.79 -10.24
C GLY A 300 -22.42 -17.02 -8.93
N GLU A 301 -21.94 -17.91 -8.05
CA GLU A 301 -22.57 -18.16 -6.74
C GLU A 301 -22.54 -16.93 -5.82
N TYR A 302 -21.40 -16.24 -5.77
CA TYR A 302 -21.26 -15.01 -5.00
C TYR A 302 -22.22 -13.94 -5.51
N ILE A 303 -22.22 -13.71 -6.82
CA ILE A 303 -23.09 -12.74 -7.49
C ILE A 303 -24.56 -13.09 -7.28
N GLY A 304 -24.94 -14.37 -7.48
CA GLY A 304 -26.30 -14.85 -7.30
C GLY A 304 -26.82 -14.63 -5.90
N ARG A 305 -26.01 -14.94 -4.87
CA ARG A 305 -26.36 -14.64 -3.47
C ARG A 305 -26.59 -13.17 -3.22
N GLN A 306 -25.75 -12.29 -3.76
CA GLN A 306 -25.86 -10.85 -3.59
C GLN A 306 -27.09 -10.25 -4.31
N LEU A 307 -27.39 -10.73 -5.51
CA LEU A 307 -28.56 -10.32 -6.29
C LEU A 307 -29.86 -11.01 -5.85
N GLY A 308 -29.76 -12.15 -5.14
CA GLY A 308 -30.90 -13.00 -4.80
C GLY A 308 -31.53 -13.66 -6.04
N VAL A 309 -30.68 -14.10 -6.98
CA VAL A 309 -31.08 -14.80 -8.21
C VAL A 309 -30.31 -16.11 -8.36
N ASN A 310 -30.80 -17.02 -9.22
CA ASN A 310 -30.08 -18.25 -9.50
C ASN A 310 -28.81 -17.99 -10.31
N VAL A 311 -27.80 -18.85 -10.15
CA VAL A 311 -26.52 -18.76 -10.88
C VAL A 311 -26.72 -18.76 -12.40
N THR A 312 -27.67 -19.56 -12.90
CA THR A 312 -28.03 -19.62 -14.34
C THR A 312 -28.50 -18.29 -14.90
N ASP A 313 -29.07 -17.43 -14.06
CA ASP A 313 -29.65 -16.16 -14.48
C ASP A 313 -28.60 -15.03 -14.58
N ILE A 314 -27.37 -15.27 -14.14
CA ILE A 314 -26.30 -14.27 -14.11
C ILE A 314 -25.80 -13.94 -15.51
N ALA A 315 -25.83 -14.90 -16.43
CA ALA A 315 -25.46 -14.66 -17.83
C ALA A 315 -26.30 -13.54 -18.48
N ASP A 316 -27.59 -13.43 -18.09
CA ASP A 316 -28.54 -12.44 -18.65
C ASP A 316 -28.51 -11.10 -17.90
N THR A 317 -27.56 -10.89 -16.99
CA THR A 317 -27.43 -9.61 -16.26
C THR A 317 -26.88 -8.50 -17.16
N GLN A 318 -27.42 -7.29 -17.01
CA GLN A 318 -26.94 -6.12 -17.71
C GLN A 318 -25.78 -5.47 -16.95
N VAL A 319 -24.70 -5.12 -17.66
CA VAL A 319 -23.58 -4.36 -17.14
C VAL A 319 -23.87 -2.87 -17.23
N VAL A 320 -23.72 -2.14 -16.12
CA VAL A 320 -23.93 -0.71 -16.03
C VAL A 320 -22.64 -0.06 -15.49
N THR A 321 -22.16 0.97 -16.16
CA THR A 321 -20.98 1.74 -15.76
C THR A 321 -21.38 3.13 -15.27
N GLU A 322 -20.79 3.58 -14.17
CA GLU A 322 -21.00 4.92 -13.59
C GLU A 322 -19.65 5.54 -13.26
N GLU A 323 -19.38 6.70 -13.83
CA GLU A 323 -18.18 7.47 -13.46
C GLU A 323 -18.31 8.05 -12.06
N SER A 324 -17.22 8.07 -11.33
CA SER A 324 -17.15 8.66 -10.00
C SER A 324 -16.62 10.09 -10.13
N ASP A 325 -17.49 11.07 -9.91
CA ASP A 325 -17.18 12.51 -9.95
C ASP A 325 -16.50 13.04 -8.68
N LEU A 326 -15.95 12.18 -7.82
CA LEU A 326 -15.33 12.57 -6.54
C LEU A 326 -13.82 12.76 -6.64
#